data_87a7b897fd5d3504ea08aa6a67053ae1
#
_entry.id   87a7b897fd5d3504ea08aa6a67053ae1
#
_cell.length_a   1.000
_cell.length_b   1.000
_cell.length_c   1.000
_cell.angle_alpha   90.00
_cell.angle_beta   90.00
_cell.angle_gamma   90.00
#
_symmetry.space_group_name_H-M   'P 1'
#
loop_
_entity.id
_entity.type
_entity.pdbx_description
1 polymer ?
#
loop_
_entity_poly.entity_id
_entity_poly.type
_entity_poly.pdbx_seq_one_letter_code
_entity_poly.pdbx_strand_id
1 'polypeptide(L)'
;KALEQSGVQEIAEVNLPAGAQVLALRTLKADGTVLEPESIAGKDTISLPGVQVGDYVEVEYLVAEASRGPAQPGFTASDFYFRIANMPDYRATYTVVAPKGTGMKVDAHNMKAPPPVVKGDEELFTYEARKVPPFIPEPDGPPSSKEYLPFVAVGAGTTGNDKLVAVYADAFLDRSALNWELEAFAREVAGDKRGLEAVKALYAAVMKRFSGRDAGLSQSAAASVAQDRGSRLWVLKAGLEALGIPTRVVAVRTFSADPAEYLFPEESLLPYVALRAEVPGTGPVWLDTTTRYAPFGELPETALGERDAYLLPEPGRALEKVKTPPLPRQQPGKLSKLALEVGTEGQLLGKGEEVYSGFEAAQLAEAFEAISGDRRRQALQSAVGRYFGGAELTDLKLERTEEVGAPFTVRYAFKASGFARVDKNRLVLPPITMPAMLGRQYVQLSTRSTPLYLDDTEVNRTQVTLTMPEGYRLSDPQAQLKAESPFGRLLRTEKQEGRTLTLDETLRVERGRIPVKKYEDFAHFAGEVDLIQSRDLVLTKQ
;
A
#
# COMPACT_ATOMS: atom_id res chain seq x y z
N LYS A 1 -0.23 3.27 35.04
CA LYS A 1 -1.06 4.16 35.85
C LYS A 1 -2.10 4.82 34.99
N ALA A 2 -3.38 4.73 35.36
CA ALA A 2 -4.44 5.51 34.72
C ALA A 2 -4.31 6.99 35.12
N LEU A 3 -4.06 7.87 34.17
CA LEU A 3 -3.93 9.32 34.41
C LEU A 3 -5.24 10.06 34.13
N GLU A 4 -6.08 9.51 33.27
CA GLU A 4 -7.36 10.06 32.84
C GLU A 4 -8.36 8.95 32.51
N GLN A 5 -9.61 9.28 32.21
CA GLN A 5 -10.68 8.29 31.97
C GLN A 5 -10.44 7.46 30.69
N SER A 6 -9.86 8.04 29.65
CA SER A 6 -9.46 7.31 28.46
C SER A 6 -8.40 6.25 28.77
N GLY A 7 -7.42 6.57 29.61
CA GLY A 7 -6.42 5.64 30.09
C GLY A 7 -7.00 4.49 30.93
N VAL A 8 -8.08 4.74 31.68
CA VAL A 8 -8.80 3.66 32.41
C VAL A 8 -9.32 2.63 31.41
N GLN A 9 -9.96 3.06 30.34
CA GLN A 9 -10.52 2.15 29.32
C GLN A 9 -9.43 1.35 28.63
N GLU A 10 -8.30 1.98 28.36
CA GLU A 10 -7.18 1.35 27.61
C GLU A 10 -6.43 0.30 28.45
N ILE A 11 -6.26 0.53 29.76
CA ILE A 11 -5.50 -0.39 30.61
C ILE A 11 -6.38 -1.38 31.42
N ALA A 12 -7.70 -1.22 31.40
CA ALA A 12 -8.63 -2.11 32.11
C ALA A 12 -8.80 -3.47 31.43
N GLU A 13 -8.38 -3.60 30.17
CA GLU A 13 -8.37 -4.86 29.44
C GLU A 13 -6.96 -5.22 29.02
N VAL A 14 -6.53 -6.43 29.34
CA VAL A 14 -5.20 -6.94 29.04
C VAL A 14 -5.29 -8.11 28.08
N ASN A 15 -4.62 -8.00 26.94
CA ASN A 15 -4.44 -9.10 25.99
C ASN A 15 -3.10 -9.78 26.28
N LEU A 16 -3.15 -11.06 26.62
CA LEU A 16 -1.97 -11.86 26.87
C LEU A 16 -1.56 -12.62 25.60
N PRO A 17 -0.25 -12.75 25.32
CA PRO A 17 0.24 -13.60 24.24
C PRO A 17 -0.19 -15.07 24.45
N ALA A 18 -0.42 -15.79 23.35
CA ALA A 18 -0.73 -17.21 23.41
C ALA A 18 0.40 -17.99 24.13
N GLY A 19 0.01 -18.83 25.10
CA GLY A 19 0.96 -19.59 25.91
C GLY A 19 1.66 -18.81 27.02
N ALA A 20 1.24 -17.58 27.31
CA ALA A 20 1.78 -16.80 28.42
C ALA A 20 1.48 -17.46 29.78
N GLN A 21 2.52 -17.62 30.60
CA GLN A 21 2.38 -17.98 32.01
C GLN A 21 2.32 -16.68 32.82
N VAL A 22 1.14 -16.36 33.36
CA VAL A 22 0.91 -15.16 34.16
C VAL A 22 1.57 -15.31 35.52
N LEU A 23 2.39 -14.34 35.92
CA LEU A 23 3.01 -14.23 37.23
C LEU A 23 2.29 -13.22 38.12
N ALA A 24 1.86 -12.08 37.57
CA ALA A 24 1.03 -11.09 38.25
C ALA A 24 0.07 -10.44 37.25
N LEU A 25 -1.18 -10.29 37.65
CA LEU A 25 -2.18 -9.54 36.90
C LEU A 25 -3.16 -8.92 37.92
N ARG A 26 -3.04 -7.61 38.15
CA ARG A 26 -3.78 -6.98 39.25
C ARG A 26 -3.95 -5.46 39.10
N THR A 27 -4.99 -4.95 39.72
CA THR A 27 -5.20 -3.51 39.92
C THR A 27 -4.65 -3.12 41.30
N LEU A 28 -3.77 -2.13 41.33
CA LEU A 28 -3.21 -1.56 42.55
C LEU A 28 -3.90 -0.22 42.79
N LYS A 29 -4.74 -0.13 43.80
CA LYS A 29 -5.46 1.07 44.18
C LYS A 29 -4.54 2.10 44.84
N ALA A 30 -4.92 3.38 44.82
CA ALA A 30 -4.17 4.45 45.45
C ALA A 30 -4.06 4.30 46.99
N ASP A 31 -5.00 3.61 47.62
CA ASP A 31 -5.01 3.29 49.05
C ASP A 31 -4.20 2.03 49.44
N GLY A 32 -3.58 1.37 48.46
CA GLY A 32 -2.83 0.14 48.65
C GLY A 32 -3.67 -1.15 48.51
N THR A 33 -4.97 -1.05 48.27
CA THR A 33 -5.81 -2.23 47.99
C THR A 33 -5.39 -2.90 46.69
N VAL A 34 -5.31 -4.23 46.67
CA VAL A 34 -4.99 -5.05 45.51
C VAL A 34 -6.24 -5.80 45.07
N LEU A 35 -6.61 -5.67 43.80
CA LEU A 35 -7.73 -6.39 43.20
C LEU A 35 -7.19 -7.29 42.09
N GLU A 36 -7.48 -8.58 42.16
CA GLU A 36 -7.13 -9.55 41.14
C GLU A 36 -8.36 -9.90 40.29
N PRO A 37 -8.22 -10.11 38.97
CA PRO A 37 -9.31 -10.55 38.14
C PRO A 37 -9.70 -12.00 38.45
N GLU A 38 -10.95 -12.35 38.24
CA GLU A 38 -11.37 -13.74 38.24
C GLU A 38 -10.72 -14.48 37.08
N SER A 39 -10.01 -15.56 37.39
CA SER A 39 -9.36 -16.37 36.35
C SER A 39 -10.45 -17.09 35.54
N ILE A 40 -10.58 -16.71 34.27
CA ILE A 40 -11.43 -17.41 33.31
C ILE A 40 -10.53 -18.19 32.37
N ALA A 41 -10.48 -19.50 32.52
CA ALA A 41 -9.71 -20.39 31.68
C ALA A 41 -10.11 -20.23 30.20
N GLY A 42 -9.13 -20.03 29.30
CA GLY A 42 -9.33 -19.97 27.86
C GLY A 42 -9.71 -18.59 27.29
N LYS A 43 -9.60 -17.52 28.08
CA LYS A 43 -9.72 -16.14 27.57
C LYS A 43 -8.33 -15.50 27.41
N ASP A 44 -8.04 -15.03 26.21
CA ASP A 44 -6.81 -14.28 25.90
C ASP A 44 -6.92 -12.80 26.33
N THR A 45 -8.13 -12.27 26.47
CA THR A 45 -8.42 -10.92 26.96
C THR A 45 -9.01 -10.99 28.38
N ILE A 46 -8.33 -10.36 29.32
CA ILE A 46 -8.72 -10.35 30.74
C ILE A 46 -9.08 -8.94 31.16
N SER A 47 -10.28 -8.77 31.69
CA SER A 47 -10.74 -7.48 32.25
C SER A 47 -10.29 -7.36 33.71
N LEU A 48 -9.63 -6.25 34.03
CA LEU A 48 -9.16 -5.95 35.38
C LEU A 48 -10.25 -5.26 36.21
N PRO A 49 -10.52 -5.72 37.41
CA PRO A 49 -11.60 -5.18 38.23
C PRO A 49 -11.27 -3.78 38.77
N GLY A 50 -12.26 -2.92 38.79
CA GLY A 50 -12.29 -1.69 39.56
C GLY A 50 -11.24 -0.64 39.22
N VAL A 51 -10.65 -0.65 38.00
CA VAL A 51 -9.68 0.34 37.57
C VAL A 51 -10.30 1.73 37.53
N GLN A 52 -9.66 2.70 38.17
CA GLN A 52 -10.06 4.11 38.24
C GLN A 52 -8.86 5.03 37.96
N VAL A 53 -9.15 6.30 37.69
CA VAL A 53 -8.08 7.31 37.56
C VAL A 53 -7.26 7.37 38.86
N GLY A 54 -5.94 7.30 38.73
CA GLY A 54 -4.99 7.24 39.83
C GLY A 54 -4.45 5.85 40.15
N ASP A 55 -5.14 4.79 39.73
CA ASP A 55 -4.72 3.41 39.97
C ASP A 55 -3.56 2.98 39.06
N TYR A 56 -2.90 1.89 39.46
CA TYR A 56 -1.92 1.18 38.65
C TYR A 56 -2.47 -0.18 38.24
N VAL A 57 -2.10 -0.59 37.06
CA VAL A 57 -2.25 -1.98 36.60
C VAL A 57 -0.87 -2.59 36.56
N GLU A 58 -0.75 -3.78 37.11
CA GLU A 58 0.47 -4.60 37.05
C GLU A 58 0.18 -5.86 36.24
N VAL A 59 1.02 -6.09 35.23
CA VAL A 59 0.95 -7.26 34.34
C VAL A 59 2.36 -7.82 34.25
N GLU A 60 2.52 -9.08 34.71
CA GLU A 60 3.77 -9.80 34.63
C GLU A 60 3.52 -11.21 34.10
N TYR A 61 4.24 -11.62 33.09
CA TYR A 61 4.09 -12.93 32.48
C TYR A 61 5.40 -13.42 31.84
N LEU A 62 5.50 -14.72 31.65
CA LEU A 62 6.55 -15.40 30.91
C LEU A 62 5.99 -15.96 29.60
N VAL A 63 6.74 -15.82 28.52
CA VAL A 63 6.46 -16.44 27.23
C VAL A 63 7.67 -17.24 26.80
N ALA A 64 7.48 -18.52 26.48
CA ALA A 64 8.51 -19.31 25.84
C ALA A 64 8.52 -19.02 24.34
N GLU A 65 9.58 -18.43 23.84
CA GLU A 65 9.79 -18.30 22.39
C GLU A 65 10.35 -19.62 21.85
N ALA A 66 9.60 -20.25 20.93
CA ALA A 66 10.06 -21.46 20.27
C ALA A 66 11.29 -21.17 19.39
N SER A 67 12.27 -22.07 19.40
CA SER A 67 13.37 -22.02 18.44
C SER A 67 12.78 -22.13 17.03
N ARG A 68 13.14 -21.21 16.16
CA ARG A 68 12.82 -21.32 14.73
C ARG A 68 13.51 -22.57 14.19
N GLY A 69 12.84 -23.29 13.25
CA GLY A 69 13.27 -24.60 12.79
C GLY A 69 14.70 -24.68 12.22
N PRO A 70 15.18 -25.86 11.82
CA PRO A 70 16.56 -26.11 11.42
C PRO A 70 17.10 -25.25 10.28
N ALA A 71 16.22 -24.72 9.44
CA ALA A 71 16.59 -23.79 8.38
C ALA A 71 17.02 -22.39 8.88
N GLN A 72 16.75 -22.07 10.14
CA GLN A 72 17.12 -20.81 10.75
C GLN A 72 17.90 -21.04 12.05
N PRO A 73 19.18 -21.49 11.94
CA PRO A 73 19.99 -21.71 13.13
C PRO A 73 20.23 -20.38 13.85
N GLY A 74 20.03 -20.40 15.16
CA GLY A 74 20.20 -19.25 16.01
C GLY A 74 18.90 -18.78 16.69
N PHE A 75 18.99 -17.64 17.30
CA PHE A 75 17.90 -16.99 18.04
C PHE A 75 17.73 -15.56 17.56
N THR A 76 16.49 -15.11 17.45
CA THR A 76 16.16 -13.69 17.25
C THR A 76 14.96 -13.38 18.13
N ALA A 77 15.13 -12.48 19.09
CA ALA A 77 14.02 -11.96 19.88
C ALA A 77 13.14 -11.03 19.03
N SER A 78 11.90 -10.85 19.45
CA SER A 78 11.03 -9.82 18.91
C SER A 78 11.61 -8.44 19.16
N ASP A 79 11.38 -7.50 18.24
CA ASP A 79 11.82 -6.12 18.39
C ASP A 79 11.18 -5.48 19.62
N PHE A 80 12.00 -4.81 20.42
CA PHE A 80 11.53 -4.06 21.57
C PHE A 80 11.52 -2.56 21.28
N TYR A 81 10.34 -1.96 21.26
CA TYR A 81 10.16 -0.53 21.02
C TYR A 81 10.14 0.24 22.33
N PHE A 82 10.87 1.37 22.39
CA PHE A 82 10.97 2.25 23.54
C PHE A 82 9.98 3.40 23.50
N ARG A 83 9.10 3.43 22.53
CA ARG A 83 8.04 4.41 22.38
C ARG A 83 6.83 3.75 21.73
N ILE A 84 5.69 3.86 22.37
CA ILE A 84 4.45 3.25 21.92
C ILE A 84 3.42 4.32 21.52
N ALA A 85 2.42 3.90 20.74
CA ALA A 85 1.36 4.78 20.29
C ALA A 85 0.43 5.16 21.45
N ASN A 86 0.03 6.43 21.49
CA ASN A 86 -0.99 6.99 22.37
C ASN A 86 -0.70 6.91 23.90
N MET A 87 0.38 6.32 24.32
CA MET A 87 0.70 6.14 25.74
C MET A 87 2.14 6.62 26.04
N PRO A 88 2.33 7.50 27.06
CA PRO A 88 3.66 7.91 27.49
C PRO A 88 4.29 6.83 28.37
N ASP A 89 5.61 6.62 28.20
CA ASP A 89 6.40 5.75 29.07
C ASP A 89 7.22 6.54 30.07
N TYR A 90 6.98 6.33 31.36
CA TYR A 90 7.85 6.90 32.38
C TYR A 90 9.23 6.24 32.38
N ARG A 91 9.26 4.92 32.20
CA ARG A 91 10.48 4.11 32.08
C ARG A 91 10.20 2.84 31.29
N ALA A 92 10.91 2.68 30.17
CA ALA A 92 10.96 1.45 29.40
C ALA A 92 12.37 0.85 29.56
N THR A 93 12.46 -0.41 29.95
CA THR A 93 13.75 -1.11 30.13
C THR A 93 13.66 -2.45 29.42
N TYR A 94 14.68 -2.75 28.60
CA TYR A 94 14.84 -4.04 27.94
C TYR A 94 16.19 -4.63 28.35
N THR A 95 16.18 -5.81 28.96
CA THR A 95 17.38 -6.49 29.41
C THR A 95 17.47 -7.87 28.79
N VAL A 96 18.58 -8.15 28.12
CA VAL A 96 18.91 -9.48 27.60
C VAL A 96 20.02 -10.06 28.43
N VAL A 97 19.82 -11.29 28.92
CA VAL A 97 20.82 -12.09 29.65
C VAL A 97 21.17 -13.27 28.76
N ALA A 98 22.42 -13.37 28.37
CA ALA A 98 22.92 -14.47 27.54
C ALA A 98 24.17 -15.10 28.14
N PRO A 99 24.38 -16.41 27.99
CA PRO A 99 25.66 -17.04 28.35
C PRO A 99 26.80 -16.41 27.56
N LYS A 100 27.94 -16.23 28.23
CA LYS A 100 29.14 -15.69 27.60
C LYS A 100 29.56 -16.56 26.42
N GLY A 101 29.86 -15.89 25.28
CA GLY A 101 30.27 -16.61 24.07
C GLY A 101 29.09 -17.06 23.19
N THR A 102 27.84 -16.73 23.52
CA THR A 102 26.69 -17.00 22.65
C THR A 102 26.78 -16.26 21.30
N GLY A 103 27.63 -15.24 21.19
CA GLY A 103 27.77 -14.46 19.97
C GLY A 103 26.55 -13.56 19.69
N MET A 104 25.93 -13.04 20.75
CA MET A 104 24.80 -12.12 20.64
C MET A 104 25.18 -10.89 19.84
N LYS A 105 24.31 -10.54 18.92
CA LYS A 105 24.37 -9.31 18.11
C LYS A 105 23.20 -8.43 18.47
N VAL A 106 23.44 -7.14 18.38
CA VAL A 106 22.43 -6.11 18.70
C VAL A 106 22.26 -5.19 17.52
N ASP A 107 21.01 -4.95 17.17
CA ASP A 107 20.58 -4.00 16.16
C ASP A 107 19.73 -2.93 16.84
N ALA A 108 20.29 -1.74 17.04
CA ALA A 108 19.63 -0.64 17.74
C ALA A 108 19.47 0.55 16.78
N HIS A 109 18.24 0.99 16.61
CA HIS A 109 17.87 2.09 15.73
C HIS A 109 17.22 3.23 16.50
N ASN A 110 17.54 4.46 16.12
CA ASN A 110 17.05 5.70 16.74
C ASN A 110 17.36 5.80 18.25
N MET A 111 18.32 5.02 18.74
CA MET A 111 18.80 5.04 20.13
C MET A 111 20.26 4.57 20.23
N LYS A 112 20.87 4.79 21.41
CA LYS A 112 22.21 4.31 21.69
C LYS A 112 22.17 2.89 22.25
N ALA A 113 23.08 2.03 21.77
CA ALA A 113 23.30 0.69 22.31
C ALA A 113 24.59 0.70 23.15
N PRO A 114 24.53 0.71 24.49
CA PRO A 114 25.71 0.54 25.33
C PRO A 114 26.25 -0.90 25.19
N PRO A 115 27.56 -1.12 25.40
CA PRO A 115 28.14 -2.44 25.39
C PRO A 115 27.60 -3.29 26.56
N PRO A 116 27.61 -4.63 26.44
CA PRO A 116 27.18 -5.53 27.51
C PRO A 116 28.06 -5.43 28.73
N VAL A 117 27.47 -5.71 29.88
CA VAL A 117 28.19 -5.87 31.14
C VAL A 117 28.36 -7.36 31.43
N VAL A 118 29.63 -7.82 31.62
CA VAL A 118 29.91 -9.22 31.94
C VAL A 118 29.77 -9.43 33.45
N LYS A 119 28.96 -10.41 33.85
CA LYS A 119 28.80 -10.87 35.24
C LYS A 119 28.97 -12.37 35.31
N GLY A 120 30.15 -12.83 35.77
CA GLY A 120 30.48 -14.25 35.80
C GLY A 120 30.50 -14.85 34.38
N ASP A 121 29.64 -15.82 34.14
CA ASP A 121 29.49 -16.50 32.86
C ASP A 121 28.38 -15.94 31.99
N GLU A 122 27.85 -14.76 32.34
CA GLU A 122 26.77 -14.11 31.64
C GLU A 122 27.17 -12.75 31.07
N GLU A 123 26.55 -12.38 29.95
CA GLU A 123 26.59 -11.05 29.35
C GLU A 123 25.21 -10.43 29.48
N LEU A 124 25.16 -9.23 30.08
CA LEU A 124 23.93 -8.45 30.27
C LEU A 124 23.90 -7.26 29.31
N PHE A 125 22.91 -7.22 28.44
CA PHE A 125 22.64 -6.11 27.53
C PHE A 125 21.43 -5.35 28.08
N THR A 126 21.61 -4.12 28.53
CA THR A 126 20.52 -3.34 29.13
C THR A 126 20.32 -2.02 28.39
N TYR A 127 19.09 -1.81 27.96
CA TYR A 127 18.65 -0.63 27.23
C TYR A 127 17.53 0.05 28.02
N GLU A 128 17.57 1.36 28.11
CA GLU A 128 16.61 2.10 28.91
C GLU A 128 16.23 3.41 28.22
N ALA A 129 14.94 3.74 28.26
CA ALA A 129 14.41 5.05 27.92
C ALA A 129 13.55 5.57 29.08
N ARG A 130 13.59 6.87 29.34
CA ARG A 130 12.86 7.52 30.44
C ARG A 130 12.09 8.71 29.96
N LYS A 131 10.90 8.91 30.54
CA LYS A 131 10.01 10.06 30.27
C LYS A 131 9.75 10.24 28.78
N VAL A 132 9.45 9.13 28.11
CA VAL A 132 9.21 9.11 26.67
C VAL A 132 7.78 9.57 26.42
N PRO A 133 7.58 10.63 25.61
CA PRO A 133 6.23 11.06 25.24
C PRO A 133 5.56 10.02 24.36
N PRO A 134 4.21 9.99 24.29
CA PRO A 134 3.52 9.09 23.40
C PRO A 134 3.89 9.37 21.94
N PHE A 135 3.84 8.35 21.13
CA PHE A 135 3.86 8.52 19.68
C PHE A 135 2.41 8.67 19.19
N ILE A 136 2.14 9.73 18.48
CA ILE A 136 0.86 9.93 17.81
C ILE A 136 1.06 9.62 16.33
N PRO A 137 0.48 8.53 15.79
CA PRO A 137 0.59 8.22 14.38
C PRO A 137 0.06 9.37 13.53
N GLU A 138 0.86 9.79 12.56
CA GLU A 138 0.49 10.84 11.62
C GLU A 138 -0.12 10.23 10.34
N PRO A 139 -1.17 10.83 9.78
CA PRO A 139 -1.71 10.40 8.48
C PRO A 139 -0.60 10.37 7.43
N ASP A 140 -0.66 9.39 6.53
CA ASP A 140 0.30 9.23 5.43
C ASP A 140 1.78 9.26 5.90
N GLY A 141 2.06 8.68 7.06
CA GLY A 141 3.41 8.42 7.53
C GLY A 141 4.03 7.19 6.86
N PRO A 142 5.36 6.98 7.02
CA PRO A 142 6.01 5.77 6.50
C PRO A 142 5.34 4.51 7.01
N PRO A 143 5.18 3.46 6.17
CA PRO A 143 4.48 2.21 6.55
C PRO A 143 5.13 1.47 7.71
N SER A 144 6.47 1.52 7.81
CA SER A 144 7.23 0.83 8.87
C SER A 144 7.50 1.77 10.04
N SER A 145 7.06 1.39 11.24
CA SER A 145 7.39 2.10 12.48
C SER A 145 8.89 2.07 12.81
N LYS A 146 9.63 1.12 12.26
CA LYS A 146 11.10 1.03 12.38
C LYS A 146 11.82 2.25 11.79
N GLU A 147 11.23 2.91 10.79
CA GLU A 147 11.83 4.09 10.16
C GLU A 147 11.97 5.27 11.15
N TYR A 148 11.14 5.34 12.19
CA TYR A 148 11.07 6.54 13.05
C TYR A 148 11.00 6.25 14.56
N LEU A 149 10.64 5.04 14.99
CA LEU A 149 10.60 4.72 16.43
C LEU A 149 11.95 4.18 16.91
N PRO A 150 12.34 4.47 18.16
CA PRO A 150 13.49 3.84 18.79
C PRO A 150 13.17 2.41 19.15
N PHE A 151 14.01 1.46 18.67
CA PHE A 151 13.87 0.04 18.98
C PHE A 151 15.23 -0.66 19.08
N VAL A 152 15.20 -1.83 19.69
CA VAL A 152 16.32 -2.77 19.76
C VAL A 152 15.84 -4.15 19.34
N ALA A 153 16.58 -4.76 18.42
CA ALA A 153 16.48 -6.17 18.09
C ALA A 153 17.76 -6.88 18.54
N VAL A 154 17.63 -8.08 19.06
CA VAL A 154 18.77 -8.89 19.50
C VAL A 154 18.67 -10.30 18.98
N GLY A 155 19.81 -10.92 18.71
CA GLY A 155 19.82 -12.29 18.23
C GLY A 155 21.24 -12.87 18.12
N ALA A 156 21.31 -14.15 17.82
CA ALA A 156 22.54 -14.87 17.51
C ALA A 156 22.34 -15.76 16.29
N GLY A 157 23.38 -15.95 15.50
CA GLY A 157 23.32 -16.75 14.28
C GLY A 157 23.39 -15.93 12.99
N THR A 158 22.67 -16.39 11.95
CA THR A 158 22.64 -15.76 10.63
C THR A 158 21.94 -14.39 10.68
N THR A 159 22.51 -13.43 9.98
CA THR A 159 21.99 -12.04 9.94
C THR A 159 21.85 -11.55 8.51
N GLY A 160 21.14 -10.43 8.33
CA GLY A 160 20.96 -9.77 7.05
C GLY A 160 19.98 -10.48 6.11
N ASN A 161 19.96 -10.02 4.87
CA ASN A 161 19.00 -10.48 3.87
C ASN A 161 19.15 -11.95 3.50
N ASP A 162 20.35 -12.54 3.65
CA ASP A 162 20.58 -13.96 3.39
C ASP A 162 19.75 -14.85 4.31
N LYS A 163 19.55 -14.45 5.57
CA LYS A 163 18.66 -15.14 6.51
C LYS A 163 17.22 -15.14 6.00
N LEU A 164 16.73 -13.97 5.60
CA LEU A 164 15.37 -13.81 5.11
C LEU A 164 15.10 -14.65 3.87
N VAL A 165 16.05 -14.64 2.95
CA VAL A 165 15.95 -15.37 1.69
C VAL A 165 16.01 -16.89 1.88
N ALA A 166 16.81 -17.36 2.81
CA ALA A 166 16.85 -18.80 3.16
C ALA A 166 15.49 -19.28 3.70
N VAL A 167 14.79 -18.43 4.49
CA VAL A 167 13.43 -18.72 4.97
C VAL A 167 12.45 -18.95 3.82
N TYR A 168 12.45 -18.05 2.84
CA TYR A 168 11.59 -18.20 1.67
C TYR A 168 11.91 -19.44 0.85
N ALA A 169 13.21 -19.72 0.62
CA ALA A 169 13.62 -20.88 -0.14
C ALA A 169 13.11 -22.19 0.47
N ASP A 170 13.23 -22.34 1.79
CA ASP A 170 12.74 -23.53 2.52
C ASP A 170 11.22 -23.62 2.50
N ALA A 171 10.52 -22.49 2.72
CA ALA A 171 9.06 -22.45 2.71
C ALA A 171 8.46 -22.81 1.34
N PHE A 172 9.23 -22.65 0.26
CA PHE A 172 8.78 -22.83 -1.12
C PHE A 172 9.31 -24.10 -1.78
N LEU A 173 10.11 -24.88 -1.07
CA LEU A 173 10.58 -26.17 -1.57
C LEU A 173 9.37 -27.02 -2.02
N ASP A 174 9.48 -27.64 -3.18
CA ASP A 174 8.46 -28.51 -3.81
C ASP A 174 7.12 -27.84 -4.19
N ARG A 175 6.94 -26.53 -3.98
CA ARG A 175 5.68 -25.85 -4.37
C ARG A 175 5.47 -25.80 -5.88
N SER A 176 6.54 -25.79 -6.66
CA SER A 176 6.50 -25.82 -8.13
C SER A 176 6.78 -27.21 -8.72
N ALA A 177 6.66 -28.27 -7.94
CA ALA A 177 6.84 -29.63 -8.45
C ALA A 177 5.88 -29.92 -9.62
N LEU A 178 6.45 -30.44 -10.72
CA LEU A 178 5.68 -30.80 -11.92
C LEU A 178 4.91 -32.09 -11.70
N ASN A 179 3.70 -32.13 -12.24
CA ASN A 179 2.94 -33.35 -12.46
C ASN A 179 2.47 -33.41 -13.93
N TRP A 180 1.98 -34.58 -14.35
CA TRP A 180 1.55 -34.79 -15.73
C TRP A 180 0.40 -33.87 -16.18
N GLU A 181 -0.52 -33.51 -15.28
CA GLU A 181 -1.65 -32.63 -15.57
C GLU A 181 -1.21 -31.21 -15.87
N LEU A 182 -0.27 -30.71 -15.08
CA LEU A 182 0.30 -29.38 -15.26
C LEU A 182 1.14 -29.30 -16.54
N GLU A 183 1.93 -30.34 -16.81
CA GLU A 183 2.71 -30.43 -18.06
C GLU A 183 1.80 -30.47 -19.28
N ALA A 184 0.73 -31.28 -19.24
CA ALA A 184 -0.27 -31.35 -20.31
C ALA A 184 -0.96 -30.01 -20.53
N PHE A 185 -1.38 -29.33 -19.45
CA PHE A 185 -1.97 -28.00 -19.51
C PHE A 185 -1.02 -26.98 -20.15
N ALA A 186 0.23 -26.93 -19.71
CA ALA A 186 1.20 -25.99 -20.24
C ALA A 186 1.47 -26.21 -21.73
N ARG A 187 1.60 -27.48 -22.17
CA ARG A 187 1.81 -27.85 -23.58
C ARG A 187 0.58 -27.57 -24.46
N GLU A 188 -0.62 -27.83 -23.95
CA GLU A 188 -1.88 -27.53 -24.66
C GLU A 188 -2.02 -26.03 -24.90
N VAL A 189 -1.79 -25.20 -23.85
CA VAL A 189 -1.87 -23.72 -23.95
C VAL A 189 -0.81 -23.16 -24.90
N ALA A 190 0.42 -23.66 -24.83
CA ALA A 190 1.50 -23.22 -25.70
C ALA A 190 1.26 -23.61 -27.17
N GLY A 191 0.75 -24.85 -27.44
CA GLY A 191 0.63 -25.38 -28.79
C GLY A 191 1.96 -25.27 -29.54
N ASP A 192 1.94 -24.62 -30.69
CA ASP A 192 3.14 -24.40 -31.51
C ASP A 192 3.94 -23.13 -31.13
N LYS A 193 3.44 -22.36 -30.17
CA LYS A 193 4.12 -21.13 -29.72
C LYS A 193 5.42 -21.46 -29.00
N ARG A 194 6.42 -20.59 -29.15
CA ARG A 194 7.74 -20.71 -28.50
C ARG A 194 8.20 -19.37 -27.94
N GLY A 195 9.17 -19.39 -27.04
CA GLY A 195 9.78 -18.20 -26.47
C GLY A 195 8.72 -17.27 -25.83
N LEU A 196 8.81 -15.98 -26.17
CA LEU A 196 7.93 -14.94 -25.58
C LEU A 196 6.44 -15.20 -25.83
N GLU A 197 6.07 -15.71 -26.99
CA GLU A 197 4.66 -15.99 -27.32
C GLU A 197 4.08 -17.16 -26.51
N ALA A 198 4.90 -18.16 -26.16
CA ALA A 198 4.50 -19.22 -25.23
C ALA A 198 4.32 -18.66 -23.80
N VAL A 199 5.22 -17.79 -23.35
CA VAL A 199 5.08 -17.13 -22.03
C VAL A 199 3.80 -16.31 -21.95
N LYS A 200 3.51 -15.49 -22.96
CA LYS A 200 2.26 -14.68 -23.02
C LYS A 200 1.02 -15.57 -22.99
N ALA A 201 1.00 -16.62 -23.79
CA ALA A 201 -0.13 -17.52 -23.86
C ALA A 201 -0.39 -18.22 -22.51
N LEU A 202 0.66 -18.76 -21.88
CA LEU A 202 0.54 -19.43 -20.60
C LEU A 202 0.16 -18.45 -19.48
N TYR A 203 0.75 -17.25 -19.45
CA TYR A 203 0.38 -16.20 -18.52
C TYR A 203 -1.11 -15.88 -18.60
N ALA A 204 -1.61 -15.56 -19.79
CA ALA A 204 -3.02 -15.26 -20.00
C ALA A 204 -3.95 -16.42 -19.59
N ALA A 205 -3.57 -17.66 -19.91
CA ALA A 205 -4.36 -18.84 -19.56
C ALA A 205 -4.40 -19.08 -18.04
N VAL A 206 -3.25 -18.92 -17.34
CA VAL A 206 -3.18 -19.07 -15.88
C VAL A 206 -4.00 -17.99 -15.19
N MET A 207 -3.84 -16.71 -15.59
CA MET A 207 -4.59 -15.60 -15.02
C MET A 207 -6.10 -15.74 -15.23
N LYS A 208 -6.53 -16.28 -16.34
CA LYS A 208 -7.94 -16.55 -16.65
C LYS A 208 -8.48 -17.76 -15.87
N ARG A 209 -7.77 -18.88 -15.89
CA ARG A 209 -8.22 -20.15 -15.27
C ARG A 209 -8.29 -20.03 -13.75
N PHE A 210 -7.27 -19.45 -13.12
CA PHE A 210 -7.19 -19.26 -11.68
C PHE A 210 -7.69 -17.86 -11.27
N SER A 211 -8.87 -17.50 -11.77
CA SER A 211 -9.46 -16.16 -11.58
C SER A 211 -10.02 -15.91 -10.19
N GLY A 212 -10.24 -16.96 -9.41
CA GLY A 212 -10.67 -16.86 -8.01
C GLY A 212 -9.61 -16.19 -7.12
N ARG A 213 -9.90 -16.13 -5.80
CA ARG A 213 -8.93 -15.61 -4.83
C ARG A 213 -7.62 -16.41 -4.92
N ASP A 214 -6.51 -15.71 -5.18
CA ASP A 214 -5.20 -16.33 -5.22
C ASP A 214 -4.82 -16.90 -3.85
N ALA A 215 -4.29 -18.11 -3.82
CA ALA A 215 -3.78 -18.73 -2.59
C ALA A 215 -2.37 -18.25 -2.24
N GLY A 216 -1.81 -17.30 -2.99
CA GLY A 216 -0.48 -16.77 -2.81
C GLY A 216 0.58 -17.88 -2.86
N LEU A 217 1.41 -17.96 -1.82
CA LEU A 217 2.54 -18.89 -1.76
C LEU A 217 2.21 -20.22 -1.03
N SER A 218 1.00 -20.36 -0.48
CA SER A 218 0.68 -21.46 0.42
C SER A 218 0.32 -22.78 -0.28
N GLN A 219 -0.25 -22.74 -1.49
CA GLN A 219 -0.73 -23.90 -2.22
C GLN A 219 0.22 -24.26 -3.37
N SER A 220 0.57 -25.55 -3.50
CA SER A 220 1.46 -26.01 -4.58
C SER A 220 0.80 -25.93 -5.96
N ALA A 221 1.62 -25.91 -7.02
CA ALA A 221 1.17 -25.93 -8.40
C ALA A 221 0.26 -27.13 -8.72
N ALA A 222 0.68 -28.33 -8.32
CA ALA A 222 -0.07 -29.56 -8.55
C ALA A 222 -1.44 -29.54 -7.86
N ALA A 223 -1.50 -29.11 -6.60
CA ALA A 223 -2.77 -28.99 -5.87
C ALA A 223 -3.67 -27.92 -6.50
N SER A 224 -3.09 -26.83 -7.01
CA SER A 224 -3.86 -25.76 -7.66
C SER A 224 -4.50 -26.22 -8.96
N VAL A 225 -3.78 -26.99 -9.77
CA VAL A 225 -4.32 -27.55 -11.03
C VAL A 225 -5.42 -28.58 -10.76
N ALA A 226 -5.19 -29.48 -9.79
CA ALA A 226 -6.17 -30.50 -9.41
C ALA A 226 -7.49 -29.92 -8.85
N GLN A 227 -7.43 -28.77 -8.17
CA GLN A 227 -8.60 -28.12 -7.57
C GLN A 227 -9.19 -27.01 -8.44
N ASP A 228 -8.59 -26.70 -9.57
CA ASP A 228 -8.94 -25.58 -10.46
C ASP A 228 -8.98 -24.22 -9.73
N ARG A 229 -8.19 -24.08 -8.69
CA ARG A 229 -8.04 -22.88 -7.86
C ARG A 229 -6.72 -22.93 -7.08
N GLY A 230 -6.13 -21.78 -6.77
CA GLY A 230 -4.95 -21.75 -5.90
C GLY A 230 -3.90 -20.75 -6.34
N SER A 231 -2.63 -21.14 -6.31
CA SER A 231 -1.51 -20.25 -6.57
C SER A 231 -1.22 -20.07 -8.05
N ARG A 232 -1.51 -18.89 -8.58
CA ARG A 232 -1.12 -18.49 -9.94
C ARG A 232 0.39 -18.54 -10.13
N LEU A 233 1.14 -18.10 -9.12
CA LEU A 233 2.61 -18.04 -9.15
C LEU A 233 3.22 -19.41 -9.39
N TRP A 234 2.85 -20.41 -8.58
CA TRP A 234 3.44 -21.73 -8.70
C TRP A 234 3.00 -22.46 -9.96
N VAL A 235 1.74 -22.30 -10.37
CA VAL A 235 1.24 -22.89 -11.64
C VAL A 235 1.98 -22.29 -12.83
N LEU A 236 2.15 -20.97 -12.87
CA LEU A 236 2.86 -20.31 -13.96
C LEU A 236 4.34 -20.69 -13.99
N LYS A 237 5.02 -20.68 -12.82
CA LYS A 237 6.43 -21.09 -12.74
C LYS A 237 6.65 -22.50 -13.27
N ALA A 238 5.91 -23.45 -12.73
CA ALA A 238 6.06 -24.86 -13.11
C ALA A 238 5.68 -25.11 -14.58
N GLY A 239 4.63 -24.44 -15.08
CA GLY A 239 4.24 -24.55 -16.48
C GLY A 239 5.27 -23.97 -17.46
N LEU A 240 5.93 -22.85 -17.11
CA LEU A 240 7.01 -22.28 -17.92
C LEU A 240 8.23 -23.20 -17.94
N GLU A 241 8.57 -23.79 -16.81
CA GLU A 241 9.67 -24.76 -16.72
C GLU A 241 9.37 -26.04 -17.53
N ALA A 242 8.11 -26.52 -17.56
CA ALA A 242 7.67 -27.62 -18.41
C ALA A 242 7.83 -27.31 -19.91
N LEU A 243 7.78 -26.05 -20.29
CA LEU A 243 8.03 -25.55 -21.64
C LEU A 243 9.52 -25.28 -21.94
N GLY A 244 10.42 -25.59 -20.98
CA GLY A 244 11.85 -25.32 -21.11
C GLY A 244 12.23 -23.84 -20.97
N ILE A 245 11.40 -23.03 -20.33
CA ILE A 245 11.66 -21.62 -20.08
C ILE A 245 12.09 -21.46 -18.61
N PRO A 246 13.38 -21.23 -18.33
CA PRO A 246 13.88 -21.10 -16.95
C PRO A 246 13.18 -19.94 -16.24
N THR A 247 12.57 -20.22 -15.11
CA THR A 247 11.78 -19.23 -14.35
C THR A 247 12.12 -19.30 -12.87
N ARG A 248 12.40 -18.17 -12.26
CA ARG A 248 12.71 -18.08 -10.82
C ARG A 248 11.72 -17.20 -10.09
N VAL A 249 11.45 -17.56 -8.85
CA VAL A 249 10.74 -16.69 -7.91
C VAL A 249 11.67 -15.56 -7.49
N VAL A 250 11.15 -14.36 -7.46
CA VAL A 250 11.88 -13.17 -7.05
C VAL A 250 11.13 -12.44 -5.95
N ALA A 251 11.81 -12.20 -4.83
CA ALA A 251 11.31 -11.40 -3.72
C ALA A 251 11.85 -9.97 -3.86
N VAL A 252 10.98 -8.97 -3.78
CA VAL A 252 11.30 -7.58 -4.09
C VAL A 252 11.15 -6.71 -2.85
N ARG A 253 12.17 -5.90 -2.57
CA ARG A 253 12.11 -4.79 -1.62
C ARG A 253 11.43 -3.60 -2.29
N THR A 254 10.13 -3.50 -2.14
CA THR A 254 9.31 -2.46 -2.78
C THR A 254 9.64 -1.05 -2.27
N PHE A 255 9.08 -0.03 -2.90
CA PHE A 255 9.21 1.34 -2.43
C PHE A 255 8.57 1.55 -1.05
N SER A 256 7.51 0.78 -0.72
CA SER A 256 6.87 0.80 0.60
C SER A 256 7.71 0.16 1.72
N ALA A 257 8.67 -0.71 1.37
CA ALA A 257 9.54 -1.32 2.37
C ALA A 257 10.48 -0.29 2.99
N ASP A 258 10.80 -0.49 4.26
CA ASP A 258 11.75 0.35 4.99
C ASP A 258 13.10 0.42 4.25
N PRO A 259 13.67 1.61 4.04
CA PRO A 259 14.94 1.77 3.35
C PRO A 259 16.17 1.39 4.19
N ALA A 260 16.04 1.22 5.51
CA ALA A 260 17.16 0.90 6.39
C ALA A 260 17.61 -0.56 6.26
N GLU A 261 18.90 -0.81 6.51
CA GLU A 261 19.43 -2.15 6.61
C GLU A 261 19.36 -2.63 8.07
N TYR A 262 18.89 -3.88 8.26
CA TYR A 262 18.71 -4.50 9.57
C TYR A 262 19.58 -5.75 9.71
N LEU A 263 20.13 -5.98 10.91
CA LEU A 263 20.80 -7.24 11.22
C LEU A 263 19.81 -8.40 11.26
N PHE A 264 18.59 -8.13 11.72
CA PHE A 264 17.52 -9.13 11.83
C PHE A 264 16.29 -8.70 11.02
N PRO A 265 16.36 -8.77 9.68
CA PRO A 265 15.25 -8.37 8.84
C PRO A 265 14.05 -9.31 8.99
N GLU A 266 12.86 -8.75 8.85
CA GLU A 266 11.59 -9.47 8.81
C GLU A 266 11.09 -9.63 7.37
N GLU A 267 10.11 -10.53 7.18
CA GLU A 267 9.49 -10.76 5.87
C GLU A 267 8.85 -9.50 5.26
N SER A 268 8.40 -8.58 6.10
CA SER A 268 7.88 -7.26 5.71
C SER A 268 8.88 -6.41 4.90
N LEU A 269 10.17 -6.76 4.95
CA LEU A 269 11.20 -6.10 4.14
C LEU A 269 11.14 -6.48 2.66
N LEU A 270 10.57 -7.65 2.32
CA LEU A 270 10.38 -8.14 0.95
C LEU A 270 8.89 -8.42 0.69
N PRO A 271 8.03 -7.40 0.73
CA PRO A 271 6.57 -7.58 0.78
C PRO A 271 5.94 -8.03 -0.53
N TYR A 272 6.70 -8.08 -1.61
CA TYR A 272 6.20 -8.42 -2.93
C TYR A 272 7.00 -9.55 -3.58
N VAL A 273 6.30 -10.51 -4.16
CA VAL A 273 6.87 -11.67 -4.84
C VAL A 273 6.33 -11.74 -6.25
N ALA A 274 7.23 -11.94 -7.22
CA ALA A 274 6.94 -12.07 -8.63
C ALA A 274 7.70 -13.24 -9.25
N LEU A 275 7.52 -13.48 -10.54
CA LEU A 275 8.35 -14.39 -11.33
C LEU A 275 9.25 -13.61 -12.29
N ARG A 276 10.42 -14.15 -12.53
CA ARG A 276 11.33 -13.72 -13.59
C ARG A 276 11.65 -14.91 -14.50
N ALA A 277 11.17 -14.82 -15.74
CA ALA A 277 11.38 -15.84 -16.76
C ALA A 277 12.52 -15.42 -17.70
N GLU A 278 13.47 -16.31 -17.94
CA GLU A 278 14.60 -16.08 -18.85
C GLU A 278 14.20 -16.55 -20.26
N VAL A 279 13.79 -15.62 -21.10
CA VAL A 279 13.30 -15.92 -22.44
C VAL A 279 14.42 -15.76 -23.47
N PRO A 280 14.83 -16.83 -24.17
CA PRO A 280 15.89 -16.76 -25.16
C PRO A 280 15.61 -15.69 -26.23
N GLY A 281 16.61 -14.83 -26.48
CA GLY A 281 16.53 -13.77 -27.46
C GLY A 281 15.73 -12.52 -27.05
N THR A 282 15.04 -12.54 -25.91
CA THR A 282 14.27 -11.40 -25.40
C THR A 282 14.89 -10.82 -24.12
N GLY A 283 15.54 -11.66 -23.32
CA GLY A 283 16.00 -11.32 -21.98
C GLY A 283 14.96 -11.62 -20.91
N PRO A 284 15.17 -11.14 -19.67
CA PRO A 284 14.29 -11.45 -18.54
C PRO A 284 12.92 -10.77 -18.69
N VAL A 285 11.88 -11.56 -18.51
CA VAL A 285 10.48 -11.10 -18.45
C VAL A 285 9.98 -11.21 -17.03
N TRP A 286 9.49 -10.10 -16.49
CA TRP A 286 8.91 -10.03 -15.15
C TRP A 286 7.42 -10.26 -15.21
N LEU A 287 6.88 -11.08 -14.29
CA LEU A 287 5.49 -11.51 -14.32
C LEU A 287 4.88 -11.36 -12.93
N ASP A 288 3.93 -10.44 -12.82
CA ASP A 288 3.05 -10.34 -11.67
C ASP A 288 1.99 -11.44 -11.71
N THR A 289 1.67 -12.01 -10.56
CA THR A 289 0.59 -13.01 -10.43
C THR A 289 -0.39 -12.64 -9.30
N THR A 290 -0.15 -11.52 -8.63
CA THR A 290 -0.95 -11.09 -7.48
C THR A 290 -2.28 -10.50 -7.90
N THR A 291 -2.30 -9.70 -8.98
CA THR A 291 -3.47 -9.03 -9.51
C THR A 291 -3.97 -9.75 -10.76
N ARG A 292 -5.21 -10.22 -10.75
CA ARG A 292 -5.80 -11.08 -11.82
C ARG A 292 -5.69 -10.50 -13.22
N TYR A 293 -5.82 -9.21 -13.38
CA TYR A 293 -5.81 -8.51 -14.66
C TYR A 293 -4.50 -7.78 -14.95
N ALA A 294 -3.44 -8.08 -14.16
CA ALA A 294 -2.15 -7.43 -14.32
C ALA A 294 -1.63 -7.51 -15.76
N PRO A 295 -1.14 -6.41 -16.34
CA PRO A 295 -0.58 -6.40 -17.68
C PRO A 295 0.63 -7.34 -17.79
N PHE A 296 0.74 -8.02 -18.94
CA PHE A 296 1.87 -8.91 -19.20
C PHE A 296 3.20 -8.16 -19.22
N GLY A 297 4.16 -8.64 -18.44
CA GLY A 297 5.52 -8.05 -18.42
C GLY A 297 5.65 -6.79 -17.56
N GLU A 298 4.57 -6.38 -16.89
CA GLU A 298 4.58 -5.22 -15.99
C GLU A 298 4.57 -5.66 -14.52
N LEU A 299 5.07 -4.79 -13.66
CA LEU A 299 5.02 -4.91 -12.20
C LEU A 299 4.31 -3.67 -11.62
N PRO A 300 3.74 -3.77 -10.42
CA PRO A 300 3.21 -2.60 -9.72
C PRO A 300 4.32 -1.54 -9.53
N GLU A 301 3.94 -0.28 -9.55
CA GLU A 301 4.91 0.83 -9.50
C GLU A 301 5.79 0.76 -8.25
N THR A 302 5.24 0.34 -7.12
CA THR A 302 5.98 0.16 -5.87
C THR A 302 7.14 -0.84 -5.99
N ALA A 303 7.06 -1.80 -6.92
CA ALA A 303 8.11 -2.77 -7.22
C ALA A 303 9.11 -2.29 -8.28
N LEU A 304 8.83 -1.19 -8.99
CA LEU A 304 9.67 -0.64 -10.05
C LEU A 304 10.65 0.43 -9.54
N GLY A 305 11.62 0.81 -10.38
CA GLY A 305 12.58 1.87 -10.13
C GLY A 305 13.89 1.36 -9.57
N GLU A 306 14.45 0.30 -10.16
CA GLU A 306 15.76 -0.27 -9.80
C GLU A 306 15.85 -0.69 -8.32
N ARG A 307 14.72 -1.22 -7.80
CA ARG A 307 14.63 -1.73 -6.42
C ARG A 307 15.48 -2.99 -6.26
N ASP A 308 15.98 -3.21 -5.03
CA ASP A 308 16.65 -4.46 -4.68
C ASP A 308 15.66 -5.61 -4.76
N ALA A 309 16.06 -6.67 -5.43
CA ALA A 309 15.28 -7.89 -5.58
C ALA A 309 16.20 -9.11 -5.49
N TYR A 310 15.67 -10.22 -5.01
CA TYR A 310 16.41 -11.44 -4.75
C TYR A 310 15.77 -12.60 -5.49
N LEU A 311 16.48 -13.15 -6.49
CA LEU A 311 16.11 -14.43 -7.09
C LEU A 311 16.37 -15.52 -6.06
N LEU A 312 15.29 -16.17 -5.62
CA LEU A 312 15.36 -17.15 -4.53
C LEU A 312 16.22 -18.36 -4.95
N PRO A 313 16.98 -18.94 -4.01
CA PRO A 313 17.78 -20.13 -4.29
C PRO A 313 16.88 -21.32 -4.64
N GLU A 314 17.37 -22.15 -5.54
CA GLU A 314 16.74 -23.39 -5.98
C GLU A 314 17.82 -24.49 -6.09
N PRO A 315 17.47 -25.79 -6.17
CA PRO A 315 18.46 -26.83 -6.37
C PRO A 315 19.37 -26.54 -7.58
N GLY A 316 20.68 -26.41 -7.32
CA GLY A 316 21.68 -26.07 -8.32
C GLY A 316 21.77 -24.59 -8.72
N ARG A 317 20.98 -23.69 -8.08
CA ARG A 317 21.00 -22.25 -8.34
C ARG A 317 21.09 -21.48 -7.03
N ALA A 318 22.16 -20.73 -6.84
CA ALA A 318 22.36 -19.89 -5.66
C ALA A 318 21.40 -18.68 -5.64
N LEU A 319 21.28 -18.06 -4.48
CA LEU A 319 20.71 -16.72 -4.35
C LEU A 319 21.41 -15.74 -5.28
N GLU A 320 20.65 -14.89 -5.92
CA GLU A 320 21.18 -13.83 -6.77
C GLU A 320 20.47 -12.51 -6.48
N LYS A 321 21.24 -11.46 -6.18
CA LYS A 321 20.70 -10.11 -6.02
C LYS A 321 20.63 -9.44 -7.39
N VAL A 322 19.46 -8.91 -7.72
CA VAL A 322 19.17 -8.24 -8.98
C VAL A 322 18.48 -6.91 -8.74
N LYS A 323 18.30 -6.11 -9.78
CA LYS A 323 17.49 -4.89 -9.75
C LYS A 323 16.21 -5.09 -10.54
N THR A 324 15.11 -4.54 -10.02
CA THR A 324 13.86 -4.47 -10.78
C THR A 324 14.00 -3.49 -11.96
N PRO A 325 13.10 -3.57 -12.96
CA PRO A 325 13.10 -2.61 -14.05
C PRO A 325 13.03 -1.16 -13.58
N PRO A 326 13.59 -0.21 -14.34
CA PRO A 326 13.42 1.21 -14.05
C PRO A 326 11.95 1.60 -14.14
N LEU A 327 11.60 2.73 -13.52
CA LEU A 327 10.28 3.33 -13.73
C LEU A 327 10.11 3.69 -15.21
N PRO A 328 9.03 3.20 -15.85
CA PRO A 328 8.76 3.61 -17.23
C PRO A 328 8.45 5.12 -17.25
N ARG A 329 8.63 5.75 -18.41
CA ARG A 329 8.07 7.09 -18.63
C ARG A 329 6.56 6.97 -18.54
N GLN A 330 5.99 7.55 -17.50
CA GLN A 330 4.60 7.34 -17.19
C GLN A 330 3.69 8.02 -18.19
N GLN A 331 2.80 7.22 -18.77
CA GLN A 331 1.56 7.70 -19.37
C GLN A 331 0.54 7.95 -18.25
N PRO A 332 -0.49 8.79 -18.49
CA PRO A 332 -1.57 8.95 -17.52
C PRO A 332 -2.15 7.58 -17.13
N GLY A 333 -2.13 7.26 -15.84
CA GLY A 333 -2.81 6.08 -15.28
C GLY A 333 -4.32 6.23 -15.44
N LYS A 334 -4.80 7.47 -15.26
CA LYS A 334 -6.21 7.85 -15.44
C LYS A 334 -6.37 8.96 -16.46
N LEU A 335 -7.25 8.75 -17.45
CA LEU A 335 -7.73 9.77 -18.39
C LEU A 335 -9.23 9.99 -18.18
N SER A 336 -9.60 11.20 -17.75
CA SER A 336 -11.00 11.63 -17.62
C SER A 336 -11.40 12.52 -18.78
N LYS A 337 -12.48 12.19 -19.47
CA LYS A 337 -13.07 13.03 -20.51
C LYS A 337 -14.48 13.42 -20.09
N LEU A 338 -14.74 14.72 -20.06
CA LEU A 338 -16.02 15.28 -19.66
C LEU A 338 -16.61 16.13 -20.80
N ALA A 339 -17.80 15.79 -21.23
CA ALA A 339 -18.61 16.63 -22.12
C ALA A 339 -19.75 17.21 -21.30
N LEU A 340 -19.71 18.52 -21.10
CA LEU A 340 -20.62 19.28 -20.22
C LEU A 340 -21.41 20.29 -21.02
N GLU A 341 -22.68 20.50 -20.64
CA GLU A 341 -23.53 21.55 -21.19
C GLU A 341 -24.21 22.28 -20.03
N VAL A 342 -24.00 23.59 -19.95
CA VAL A 342 -24.65 24.45 -18.94
C VAL A 342 -25.77 25.25 -19.56
N GLY A 343 -26.91 25.26 -18.87
CA GLY A 343 -28.08 26.06 -19.29
C GLY A 343 -28.15 27.41 -18.58
N THR A 344 -29.02 28.28 -19.07
CA THR A 344 -29.19 29.65 -18.55
C THR A 344 -29.76 29.73 -17.14
N GLU A 345 -30.39 28.65 -16.64
CA GLU A 345 -30.92 28.52 -15.28
C GLU A 345 -29.91 27.85 -14.31
N GLY A 346 -28.66 27.64 -14.77
CA GLY A 346 -27.60 27.06 -13.95
C GLY A 346 -27.61 25.53 -13.87
N GLN A 347 -28.49 24.86 -14.64
CA GLN A 347 -28.46 23.39 -14.74
C GLN A 347 -27.26 22.93 -15.57
N LEU A 348 -26.72 21.74 -15.20
CA LEU A 348 -25.61 21.08 -15.90
C LEU A 348 -26.04 19.71 -16.38
N LEU A 349 -25.78 19.42 -17.65
CA LEU A 349 -25.82 18.07 -18.19
C LEU A 349 -24.38 17.61 -18.44
N GLY A 350 -24.06 16.43 -18.04
CA GLY A 350 -22.70 15.89 -18.15
C GLY A 350 -22.65 14.45 -18.66
N LYS A 351 -21.65 14.19 -19.50
CA LYS A 351 -21.23 12.84 -19.87
C LYS A 351 -19.76 12.70 -19.53
N GLY A 352 -19.42 11.62 -18.84
CA GLY A 352 -18.05 11.31 -18.44
C GLY A 352 -17.57 9.98 -19.01
N GLU A 353 -16.31 9.92 -19.35
CA GLU A 353 -15.57 8.71 -19.68
C GLU A 353 -14.28 8.72 -18.89
N GLU A 354 -14.13 7.75 -17.96
CA GLU A 354 -12.91 7.51 -17.21
C GLU A 354 -12.22 6.29 -17.78
N VAL A 355 -11.01 6.44 -18.28
CA VAL A 355 -10.18 5.33 -18.79
C VAL A 355 -9.00 5.15 -17.87
N TYR A 356 -8.92 3.97 -17.26
CA TYR A 356 -7.81 3.54 -16.42
C TYR A 356 -6.92 2.58 -17.20
N SER A 357 -5.61 2.64 -16.99
CA SER A 357 -4.61 1.85 -17.70
C SER A 357 -3.66 1.17 -16.74
N GLY A 358 -2.94 0.14 -17.21
CA GLY A 358 -1.90 -0.54 -16.43
C GLY A 358 -2.43 -1.24 -15.18
N PHE A 359 -1.65 -1.22 -14.11
CA PHE A 359 -2.01 -1.85 -12.83
C PHE A 359 -3.23 -1.23 -12.17
N GLU A 360 -3.43 0.09 -12.29
CA GLU A 360 -4.63 0.76 -11.75
C GLU A 360 -5.92 0.20 -12.39
N ALA A 361 -5.91 -0.02 -13.71
CA ALA A 361 -7.03 -0.66 -14.39
C ALA A 361 -7.30 -2.07 -13.86
N ALA A 362 -6.25 -2.86 -13.64
CA ALA A 362 -6.34 -4.21 -13.14
C ALA A 362 -6.94 -4.28 -11.72
N GLN A 363 -6.46 -3.42 -10.82
CA GLN A 363 -6.94 -3.33 -9.44
C GLN A 363 -8.40 -2.87 -9.36
N LEU A 364 -8.77 -1.84 -10.15
CA LEU A 364 -10.15 -1.37 -10.23
C LEU A 364 -11.08 -2.44 -10.80
N ALA A 365 -10.65 -3.15 -11.84
CA ALA A 365 -11.44 -4.24 -12.41
C ALA A 365 -11.74 -5.33 -11.36
N GLU A 366 -10.74 -5.74 -10.59
CA GLU A 366 -10.91 -6.70 -9.49
C GLU A 366 -11.84 -6.16 -8.39
N ALA A 367 -11.63 -4.92 -7.94
CA ALA A 367 -12.45 -4.29 -6.92
C ALA A 367 -13.93 -4.16 -7.36
N PHE A 368 -14.17 -3.76 -8.60
CA PHE A 368 -15.54 -3.65 -9.15
C PHE A 368 -16.20 -5.00 -9.36
N GLU A 369 -15.45 -6.06 -9.59
CA GLU A 369 -16.00 -7.43 -9.65
C GLU A 369 -16.52 -7.90 -8.30
N ALA A 370 -15.84 -7.54 -7.22
CA ALA A 370 -16.18 -7.96 -5.86
C ALA A 370 -17.46 -7.31 -5.31
N ILE A 371 -18.00 -6.28 -5.96
CA ILE A 371 -19.20 -5.55 -5.49
C ILE A 371 -20.39 -5.71 -6.43
N SER A 372 -21.62 -5.72 -5.87
CA SER A 372 -22.87 -5.85 -6.63
C SER A 372 -23.12 -4.65 -7.55
N GLY A 373 -23.98 -4.83 -8.56
CA GLY A 373 -24.36 -3.76 -9.51
C GLY A 373 -24.91 -2.50 -8.83
N ASP A 374 -25.79 -2.67 -7.83
CA ASP A 374 -26.35 -1.55 -7.07
C ASP A 374 -25.29 -0.78 -6.28
N ARG A 375 -24.39 -1.51 -5.63
CA ARG A 375 -23.26 -0.88 -4.91
C ARG A 375 -22.30 -0.16 -5.85
N ARG A 376 -22.04 -0.70 -7.04
CA ARG A 376 -21.26 -0.01 -8.09
C ARG A 376 -21.90 1.31 -8.47
N ARG A 377 -23.21 1.28 -8.75
CA ARG A 377 -23.98 2.48 -9.09
C ARG A 377 -23.96 3.51 -7.96
N GLN A 378 -24.16 3.08 -6.72
CA GLN A 378 -24.11 3.94 -5.54
C GLN A 378 -22.71 4.56 -5.31
N ALA A 379 -21.65 3.76 -5.47
CA ALA A 379 -20.28 4.25 -5.35
C ALA A 379 -19.99 5.35 -6.41
N LEU A 380 -20.39 5.12 -7.66
CA LEU A 380 -20.19 6.11 -8.72
C LEU A 380 -21.08 7.34 -8.54
N GLN A 381 -22.34 7.18 -8.12
CA GLN A 381 -23.22 8.29 -7.75
C GLN A 381 -22.55 9.18 -6.69
N SER A 382 -21.96 8.58 -5.66
CA SER A 382 -21.26 9.31 -4.61
C SER A 382 -19.98 10.00 -5.14
N ALA A 383 -19.25 9.35 -6.03
CA ALA A 383 -18.04 9.91 -6.65
C ALA A 383 -18.38 11.12 -7.52
N VAL A 384 -19.37 11.01 -8.41
CA VAL A 384 -19.82 12.12 -9.28
C VAL A 384 -20.42 13.26 -8.45
N GLY A 385 -21.26 12.95 -7.46
CA GLY A 385 -21.87 13.95 -6.56
C GLY A 385 -20.88 14.73 -5.71
N ARG A 386 -19.68 14.17 -5.48
CA ARG A 386 -18.58 14.87 -4.75
C ARG A 386 -18.02 16.04 -5.57
N TYR A 387 -17.95 15.87 -6.89
CA TYR A 387 -17.39 16.88 -7.80
C TYR A 387 -18.45 17.78 -8.39
N PHE A 388 -19.61 17.22 -8.71
CA PHE A 388 -20.73 17.96 -9.29
C PHE A 388 -21.88 17.98 -8.29
N GLY A 389 -21.93 19.02 -7.45
CA GLY A 389 -22.94 19.16 -6.39
C GLY A 389 -24.36 19.01 -6.94
N GLY A 390 -25.15 18.14 -6.30
CA GLY A 390 -26.53 17.86 -6.73
C GLY A 390 -26.65 16.98 -7.98
N ALA A 391 -25.55 16.36 -8.44
CA ALA A 391 -25.58 15.48 -9.60
C ALA A 391 -26.37 14.20 -9.33
N GLU A 392 -27.21 13.81 -10.28
CA GLU A 392 -27.92 12.53 -10.33
C GLU A 392 -27.48 11.76 -11.56
N LEU A 393 -27.02 10.53 -11.37
CA LEU A 393 -26.65 9.63 -12.48
C LEU A 393 -27.89 9.22 -13.27
N THR A 394 -27.85 9.49 -14.57
CA THR A 394 -28.89 9.07 -15.52
C THR A 394 -28.53 7.81 -16.28
N ASP A 395 -27.24 7.57 -16.50
CA ASP A 395 -26.72 6.37 -17.15
C ASP A 395 -25.38 5.93 -16.53
N LEU A 396 -25.08 4.63 -16.60
CA LEU A 396 -23.83 4.03 -16.17
C LEU A 396 -23.53 2.79 -16.99
N LYS A 397 -22.34 2.78 -17.61
CA LYS A 397 -21.80 1.63 -18.32
C LYS A 397 -20.37 1.38 -17.91
N LEU A 398 -20.09 0.15 -17.49
CA LEU A 398 -18.73 -0.33 -17.22
C LEU A 398 -18.30 -1.18 -18.43
N GLU A 399 -17.21 -0.80 -19.06
CA GLU A 399 -16.64 -1.55 -20.17
C GLU A 399 -15.32 -2.15 -19.74
N ARG A 400 -15.31 -3.47 -19.78
CA ARG A 400 -14.15 -4.28 -19.48
C ARG A 400 -14.11 -5.44 -20.44
N THR A 401 -12.93 -5.73 -20.98
CA THR A 401 -12.67 -7.01 -21.63
C THR A 401 -12.10 -7.98 -20.60
N GLU A 402 -12.29 -9.28 -20.80
CA GLU A 402 -11.63 -10.31 -19.99
C GLU A 402 -10.14 -10.46 -20.33
N GLU A 403 -9.63 -9.63 -21.21
CA GLU A 403 -8.26 -9.65 -21.67
C GLU A 403 -7.33 -9.05 -20.61
N VAL A 404 -6.26 -9.75 -20.32
CA VAL A 404 -5.24 -9.32 -19.36
C VAL A 404 -4.56 -8.05 -19.87
N GLY A 405 -4.45 -7.05 -19.00
CA GLY A 405 -3.86 -5.74 -19.34
C GLY A 405 -4.77 -4.80 -20.14
N ALA A 406 -6.03 -5.17 -20.38
CA ALA A 406 -6.96 -4.28 -21.03
C ALA A 406 -7.32 -3.06 -20.17
N PRO A 407 -7.57 -1.90 -20.77
CA PRO A 407 -8.07 -0.73 -20.03
C PRO A 407 -9.42 -1.01 -19.36
N PHE A 408 -9.63 -0.42 -18.20
CA PHE A 408 -10.92 -0.40 -17.53
C PHE A 408 -11.60 0.94 -17.79
N THR A 409 -12.78 0.92 -18.42
CA THR A 409 -13.48 2.15 -18.80
C THR A 409 -14.82 2.27 -18.10
N VAL A 410 -15.06 3.41 -17.49
CA VAL A 410 -16.33 3.80 -16.86
C VAL A 410 -16.96 4.91 -17.68
N ARG A 411 -18.14 4.67 -18.26
CA ARG A 411 -18.93 5.71 -18.92
C ARG A 411 -20.18 6.01 -18.12
N TYR A 412 -20.48 7.29 -17.97
CA TYR A 412 -21.64 7.71 -17.21
C TYR A 412 -22.24 8.99 -17.79
N ALA A 413 -23.52 9.20 -17.50
CA ALA A 413 -24.21 10.47 -17.75
C ALA A 413 -24.87 10.94 -16.45
N PHE A 414 -24.97 12.25 -16.28
CA PHE A 414 -25.59 12.85 -15.12
C PHE A 414 -26.26 14.19 -15.46
N LYS A 415 -27.15 14.61 -14.57
CA LYS A 415 -27.75 15.94 -14.55
C LYS A 415 -27.53 16.53 -13.14
N ALA A 416 -27.27 17.84 -13.07
CA ALA A 416 -27.19 18.57 -11.82
C ALA A 416 -28.01 19.86 -11.93
N SER A 417 -29.11 19.94 -11.20
CA SER A 417 -29.95 21.13 -11.14
C SER A 417 -29.30 22.18 -10.24
N GLY A 418 -29.18 23.43 -10.70
CA GLY A 418 -28.61 24.52 -9.90
C GLY A 418 -27.10 24.40 -9.66
N PHE A 419 -26.37 23.72 -10.54
CA PHE A 419 -24.92 23.58 -10.47
C PHE A 419 -24.20 24.93 -10.56
N ALA A 420 -24.59 25.78 -11.56
CA ALA A 420 -24.09 27.13 -11.67
C ALA A 420 -24.99 28.11 -10.90
N ARG A 421 -24.38 29.01 -10.16
CA ARG A 421 -25.08 30.13 -9.55
C ARG A 421 -25.38 31.18 -10.60
N VAL A 422 -26.66 31.53 -10.72
CA VAL A 422 -27.15 32.58 -11.62
C VAL A 422 -27.11 33.92 -10.90
N ASP A 423 -26.41 34.91 -11.46
CA ASP A 423 -26.31 36.26 -10.93
C ASP A 423 -26.50 37.27 -12.05
N LYS A 424 -27.75 37.75 -12.25
CA LYS A 424 -28.17 38.66 -13.31
C LYS A 424 -27.78 38.12 -14.69
N ASN A 425 -26.73 38.69 -15.29
CA ASN A 425 -26.21 38.32 -16.61
C ASN A 425 -24.97 37.41 -16.52
N ARG A 426 -24.70 36.82 -15.35
CA ARG A 426 -23.55 35.93 -15.09
C ARG A 426 -23.98 34.54 -14.62
N LEU A 427 -23.23 33.55 -15.04
CA LEU A 427 -23.25 32.21 -14.48
C LEU A 427 -21.89 31.94 -13.84
N VAL A 428 -21.90 31.64 -12.56
CA VAL A 428 -20.68 31.25 -11.79
C VAL A 428 -20.73 29.74 -11.61
N LEU A 429 -19.85 29.05 -12.32
CA LEU A 429 -19.72 27.60 -12.27
C LEU A 429 -18.63 27.25 -11.26
N PRO A 430 -18.92 26.36 -10.29
CA PRO A 430 -17.85 25.71 -9.52
C PRO A 430 -16.88 24.97 -10.45
N PRO A 431 -15.77 24.44 -9.92
CA PRO A 431 -14.83 23.65 -10.72
C PRO A 431 -15.53 22.59 -11.57
N ILE A 432 -15.21 22.55 -12.86
CA ILE A 432 -15.78 21.60 -13.83
C ILE A 432 -14.84 20.42 -14.12
N THR A 433 -13.70 20.34 -13.42
CA THR A 433 -12.79 19.20 -13.39
C THR A 433 -13.08 18.33 -12.17
N MET A 434 -12.30 17.32 -11.96
CA MET A 434 -12.29 16.51 -10.73
C MET A 434 -11.04 16.86 -9.90
N PRO A 435 -11.08 17.90 -9.05
CA PRO A 435 -9.92 18.34 -8.27
C PRO A 435 -9.34 17.22 -7.39
N ALA A 436 -8.02 17.11 -7.37
CA ALA A 436 -7.32 16.14 -6.54
C ALA A 436 -7.45 16.43 -5.05
N MET A 437 -7.63 17.72 -4.69
CA MET A 437 -7.72 18.17 -3.29
C MET A 437 -6.49 17.76 -2.46
N LEU A 438 -5.30 18.00 -3.00
CA LEU A 438 -4.03 17.55 -2.38
C LEU A 438 -3.85 18.07 -0.95
N GLY A 439 -4.27 19.30 -0.69
CA GLY A 439 -4.23 19.87 0.67
C GLY A 439 -5.10 19.08 1.64
N ARG A 440 -6.31 18.72 1.25
CA ARG A 440 -7.20 17.89 2.07
C ARG A 440 -6.70 16.46 2.25
N GLN A 441 -6.07 15.92 1.22
CA GLN A 441 -5.57 14.54 1.22
C GLN A 441 -4.30 14.41 2.05
N TYR A 442 -3.31 15.28 1.84
CA TYR A 442 -1.95 15.10 2.37
C TYR A 442 -1.49 16.18 3.34
N VAL A 443 -2.19 17.33 3.42
CA VAL A 443 -1.79 18.47 4.28
C VAL A 443 -2.80 18.67 5.41
N GLN A 444 -3.04 17.57 6.16
CA GLN A 444 -3.99 17.57 7.28
C GLN A 444 -3.37 18.13 8.58
N LEU A 445 -2.05 18.20 8.65
CA LEU A 445 -1.31 18.70 9.82
C LEU A 445 -0.56 19.98 9.47
N SER A 446 -0.48 20.91 10.40
CA SER A 446 0.32 22.12 10.23
C SER A 446 1.83 21.85 10.29
N THR A 447 2.24 20.84 11.03
CA THR A 447 3.63 20.37 11.16
C THR A 447 3.64 18.87 11.31
N ARG A 448 4.76 18.23 10.96
CA ARG A 448 4.94 16.76 11.07
C ARG A 448 6.16 16.43 11.93
N SER A 449 6.12 15.25 12.53
CA SER A 449 7.25 14.63 13.23
C SER A 449 7.83 13.44 12.44
N THR A 450 7.07 12.91 11.46
CA THR A 450 7.49 11.86 10.56
C THR A 450 7.47 12.33 9.09
N PRO A 451 8.23 11.74 8.19
CA PRO A 451 8.13 12.04 6.76
C PRO A 451 6.70 11.83 6.24
N LEU A 452 6.27 12.64 5.29
CA LEU A 452 5.07 12.36 4.51
C LEU A 452 5.41 11.29 3.45
N TYR A 453 4.62 10.24 3.38
CA TYR A 453 4.81 9.12 2.47
C TYR A 453 3.78 9.13 1.35
N LEU A 454 4.25 9.17 0.12
CA LEU A 454 3.47 9.02 -1.11
C LEU A 454 3.93 7.75 -1.80
N ASP A 455 3.07 6.76 -1.90
CA ASP A 455 3.42 5.39 -2.32
C ASP A 455 3.61 5.24 -3.83
N ASP A 456 2.78 5.89 -4.63
CA ASP A 456 2.79 5.82 -6.09
C ASP A 456 2.90 7.21 -6.72
N THR A 457 3.39 7.24 -7.96
CA THR A 457 3.34 8.46 -8.77
C THR A 457 1.99 8.55 -9.46
N GLU A 458 1.19 9.51 -9.07
CA GLU A 458 -0.09 9.77 -9.72
C GLU A 458 0.10 10.61 -10.98
N VAL A 459 -0.44 10.15 -12.11
CA VAL A 459 -0.52 10.93 -13.35
C VAL A 459 -1.96 10.89 -13.87
N ASN A 460 -2.66 11.99 -13.64
CA ASN A 460 -4.07 12.15 -14.02
C ASN A 460 -4.21 13.20 -15.11
N ARG A 461 -4.90 12.86 -16.21
CA ARG A 461 -5.25 13.81 -17.26
C ARG A 461 -6.75 13.98 -17.33
N THR A 462 -7.22 15.22 -17.30
CA THR A 462 -8.63 15.58 -17.41
C THR A 462 -8.84 16.48 -18.62
N GLN A 463 -9.74 16.07 -19.51
CA GLN A 463 -10.16 16.84 -20.68
C GLN A 463 -11.62 17.20 -20.54
N VAL A 464 -11.94 18.47 -20.57
CA VAL A 464 -13.32 18.98 -20.47
C VAL A 464 -13.68 19.74 -21.71
N THR A 465 -14.85 19.45 -22.26
CA THR A 465 -15.50 20.26 -23.28
C THR A 465 -16.80 20.80 -22.68
N LEU A 466 -16.87 22.11 -22.44
CA LEU A 466 -18.05 22.79 -21.91
C LEU A 466 -18.76 23.57 -23.02
N THR A 467 -20.01 23.22 -23.29
CA THR A 467 -20.90 23.99 -24.14
C THR A 467 -21.63 25.06 -23.30
N MET A 468 -21.39 26.31 -23.60
CA MET A 468 -22.01 27.46 -22.93
C MET A 468 -23.34 27.84 -23.56
N PRO A 469 -24.27 28.51 -22.83
CA PRO A 469 -25.49 29.04 -23.40
C PRO A 469 -25.21 30.07 -24.49
N GLU A 470 -26.16 30.26 -25.36
CA GLU A 470 -26.06 31.27 -26.43
C GLU A 470 -25.89 32.69 -25.84
N GLY A 471 -24.96 33.45 -26.42
CA GLY A 471 -24.65 34.81 -25.98
C GLY A 471 -23.76 34.88 -24.72
N TYR A 472 -23.27 33.72 -24.16
CA TYR A 472 -22.35 33.75 -23.02
C TYR A 472 -20.92 33.53 -23.45
N ARG A 473 -19.99 34.16 -22.73
CA ARG A 473 -18.55 33.97 -22.86
C ARG A 473 -17.88 33.88 -21.50
N LEU A 474 -16.75 33.17 -21.46
CA LEU A 474 -15.87 33.14 -20.28
C LEU A 474 -15.29 34.53 -20.03
N SER A 475 -15.45 35.06 -18.81
CA SER A 475 -15.06 36.42 -18.45
C SER A 475 -13.56 36.61 -18.30
N ASP A 476 -12.87 35.59 -17.84
CA ASP A 476 -11.45 35.62 -17.57
C ASP A 476 -10.78 34.32 -18.07
N PRO A 477 -10.56 34.20 -19.40
CA PRO A 477 -9.90 33.05 -19.98
C PRO A 477 -8.40 33.02 -19.60
N GLN A 478 -7.95 31.90 -19.03
CA GLN A 478 -6.55 31.66 -18.70
C GLN A 478 -5.95 30.71 -19.74
N ALA A 479 -5.11 31.21 -20.64
CA ALA A 479 -4.52 30.38 -21.69
C ALA A 479 -3.71 29.21 -21.09
N GLN A 480 -3.01 29.46 -19.98
CA GLN A 480 -2.22 28.47 -19.29
C GLN A 480 -2.11 28.79 -17.79
N LEU A 481 -2.34 27.77 -16.96
CA LEU A 481 -2.10 27.78 -15.52
C LEU A 481 -1.13 26.62 -15.19
N LYS A 482 -0.18 26.86 -14.29
CA LYS A 482 0.79 25.84 -13.88
C LYS A 482 1.17 25.99 -12.42
N ALA A 483 1.40 24.84 -11.75
CA ALA A 483 2.15 24.72 -10.53
C ALA A 483 3.28 23.70 -10.76
N GLU A 484 4.49 23.99 -10.28
CA GLU A 484 5.65 23.13 -10.54
C GLU A 484 6.59 23.12 -9.33
N SER A 485 6.98 21.93 -8.91
CA SER A 485 7.86 21.70 -7.79
C SER A 485 8.61 20.37 -7.95
N PRO A 486 9.60 20.07 -7.08
CA PRO A 486 10.21 18.73 -7.04
C PRO A 486 9.23 17.60 -6.71
N PHE A 487 8.06 17.91 -6.15
CA PHE A 487 7.04 16.94 -5.74
C PHE A 487 6.02 16.65 -6.83
N GLY A 488 6.00 17.44 -7.89
CA GLY A 488 5.05 17.23 -8.97
C GLY A 488 4.83 18.46 -9.82
N ARG A 489 3.84 18.35 -10.71
CA ARG A 489 3.50 19.39 -11.67
C ARG A 489 2.02 19.36 -12.02
N LEU A 490 1.37 20.51 -12.05
CA LEU A 490 0.09 20.73 -12.69
C LEU A 490 0.29 21.60 -13.94
N LEU A 491 -0.32 21.20 -15.04
CA LEU A 491 -0.45 22.02 -16.23
C LEU A 491 -1.91 22.00 -16.68
N ARG A 492 -2.53 23.17 -16.79
CA ARG A 492 -3.89 23.35 -17.28
C ARG A 492 -3.88 24.38 -18.41
N THR A 493 -4.56 24.06 -19.50
CA THR A 493 -4.78 24.98 -20.63
C THR A 493 -6.26 25.16 -20.86
N GLU A 494 -6.67 26.38 -21.24
CA GLU A 494 -8.05 26.75 -21.54
C GLU A 494 -8.12 27.42 -22.92
N LYS A 495 -9.07 26.99 -23.75
CA LYS A 495 -9.31 27.57 -25.07
C LYS A 495 -10.80 27.70 -25.30
N GLN A 496 -11.23 28.91 -25.61
CA GLN A 496 -12.63 29.17 -26.01
C GLN A 496 -12.73 29.39 -27.52
N GLU A 497 -13.62 28.65 -28.16
CA GLU A 497 -14.02 28.82 -29.57
C GLU A 497 -15.54 28.88 -29.65
N GLY A 498 -16.06 30.09 -29.96
CA GLY A 498 -17.49 30.30 -29.96
C GLY A 498 -18.14 30.00 -28.61
N ARG A 499 -19.09 29.07 -28.58
CA ARG A 499 -19.80 28.59 -27.39
C ARG A 499 -19.07 27.45 -26.66
N THR A 500 -17.94 26.99 -27.17
CA THR A 500 -17.23 25.86 -26.62
C THR A 500 -15.99 26.30 -25.86
N LEU A 501 -15.87 25.92 -24.61
CA LEU A 501 -14.65 26.00 -23.81
C LEU A 501 -14.03 24.60 -23.70
N THR A 502 -12.79 24.46 -24.15
CA THR A 502 -11.99 23.27 -23.99
C THR A 502 -10.96 23.50 -22.90
N LEU A 503 -10.87 22.56 -21.96
CA LEU A 503 -9.88 22.54 -20.89
C LEU A 503 -9.14 21.22 -20.96
N ASP A 504 -7.81 21.27 -20.92
CA ASP A 504 -6.92 20.11 -20.81
C ASP A 504 -6.00 20.30 -19.61
N GLU A 505 -6.09 19.41 -18.64
CA GLU A 505 -5.34 19.46 -17.40
C GLU A 505 -4.58 18.16 -17.19
N THR A 506 -3.30 18.25 -16.84
CA THR A 506 -2.48 17.12 -16.41
C THR A 506 -1.87 17.43 -15.05
N LEU A 507 -2.21 16.63 -14.07
CA LEU A 507 -1.60 16.61 -12.75
C LEU A 507 -0.67 15.41 -12.63
N ARG A 508 0.55 15.66 -12.18
CA ARG A 508 1.51 14.64 -11.77
C ARG A 508 1.96 14.92 -10.35
N VAL A 509 1.86 13.93 -9.47
CA VAL A 509 2.39 13.95 -8.11
C VAL A 509 3.39 12.82 -8.00
N GLU A 510 4.63 13.14 -7.60
CA GLU A 510 5.71 12.15 -7.53
C GLU A 510 5.62 11.35 -6.23
N ARG A 511 5.77 10.02 -6.33
CA ARG A 511 5.97 9.19 -5.14
C ARG A 511 7.22 9.63 -4.38
N GLY A 512 7.18 9.51 -3.04
CA GLY A 512 8.33 9.92 -2.25
C GLY A 512 8.16 9.75 -0.75
N ARG A 513 9.28 9.78 -0.04
CA ARG A 513 9.35 10.04 1.39
C ARG A 513 9.80 11.48 1.56
N ILE A 514 8.84 12.38 1.76
CA ILE A 514 9.08 13.81 1.89
C ILE A 514 9.56 14.09 3.31
N PRO A 515 10.81 14.49 3.53
CA PRO A 515 11.34 14.72 4.86
C PRO A 515 10.56 15.83 5.58
N VAL A 516 10.49 15.73 6.92
CA VAL A 516 9.80 16.72 7.78
C VAL A 516 10.16 18.17 7.41
N LYS A 517 11.45 18.46 7.20
CA LYS A 517 11.95 19.79 6.81
C LYS A 517 11.49 20.27 5.42
N LYS A 518 10.91 19.39 4.60
CA LYS A 518 10.39 19.69 3.25
C LYS A 518 8.86 19.65 3.18
N TYR A 519 8.21 19.36 4.30
CA TYR A 519 6.76 19.26 4.34
C TYR A 519 6.06 20.60 4.02
N GLU A 520 6.61 21.72 4.48
CA GLU A 520 6.08 23.05 4.17
C GLU A 520 6.17 23.36 2.66
N ASP A 521 7.28 22.98 2.01
CA ASP A 521 7.44 23.15 0.56
C ASP A 521 6.39 22.31 -0.20
N PHE A 522 6.10 21.10 0.28
CA PHE A 522 5.04 20.26 -0.29
C PHE A 522 3.65 20.86 -0.06
N ALA A 523 3.38 21.36 1.15
CA ALA A 523 2.10 21.99 1.48
C ALA A 523 1.83 23.23 0.60
N HIS A 524 2.86 24.00 0.30
CA HIS A 524 2.77 25.11 -0.65
C HIS A 524 2.40 24.64 -2.05
N PHE A 525 3.10 23.62 -2.57
CA PHE A 525 2.78 23.02 -3.88
C PHE A 525 1.33 22.50 -3.93
N ALA A 526 0.90 21.76 -2.90
CA ALA A 526 -0.46 21.25 -2.80
C ALA A 526 -1.50 22.41 -2.82
N GLY A 527 -1.21 23.48 -2.11
CA GLY A 527 -2.04 24.69 -2.09
C GLY A 527 -2.14 25.38 -3.46
N GLU A 528 -1.02 25.48 -4.19
CA GLU A 528 -1.02 26.04 -5.56
C GLU A 528 -1.85 25.18 -6.53
N VAL A 529 -1.71 23.84 -6.45
CA VAL A 529 -2.52 22.90 -7.24
C VAL A 529 -4.00 23.07 -6.92
N ASP A 530 -4.35 23.05 -5.65
CA ASP A 530 -5.75 23.17 -5.20
C ASP A 530 -6.35 24.53 -5.60
N LEU A 531 -5.58 25.62 -5.54
CA LEU A 531 -6.02 26.95 -5.97
C LEU A 531 -6.37 26.98 -7.47
N ILE A 532 -5.52 26.36 -8.32
CA ILE A 532 -5.79 26.28 -9.76
C ILE A 532 -7.01 25.40 -10.03
N GLN A 533 -7.12 24.27 -9.39
CA GLN A 533 -8.19 23.30 -9.60
C GLN A 533 -9.54 23.76 -9.03
N SER A 534 -9.54 24.55 -7.96
CA SER A 534 -10.75 25.09 -7.33
C SER A 534 -11.28 26.38 -7.96
N ARG A 535 -10.67 26.87 -9.03
CA ARG A 535 -11.07 28.13 -9.69
C ARG A 535 -12.48 28.03 -10.27
N ASP A 536 -13.37 28.93 -9.85
CA ASP A 536 -14.68 29.12 -10.47
C ASP A 536 -14.56 29.65 -11.91
N LEU A 537 -15.44 29.25 -12.78
CA LEU A 537 -15.56 29.79 -14.11
C LEU A 537 -16.74 30.77 -14.17
N VAL A 538 -16.47 32.01 -14.55
CA VAL A 538 -17.52 33.05 -14.67
C VAL A 538 -17.85 33.26 -16.14
N LEU A 539 -19.08 32.91 -16.51
CA LEU A 539 -19.62 33.18 -17.85
C LEU A 539 -20.45 34.45 -17.77
N THR A 540 -20.23 35.38 -18.69
CA THR A 540 -21.00 36.64 -18.78
C THR A 540 -21.75 36.67 -20.09
N LYS A 541 -23.05 37.07 -20.04
CA LYS A 541 -23.89 37.29 -21.21
C LYS A 541 -23.46 38.58 -21.90
N GLN A 542 -23.18 38.49 -23.19
CA GLN A 542 -22.80 39.64 -24.05
C GLN A 542 -24.00 40.38 -24.56
#